data_1de231a4ed469eae40549d2cdea4c161
#
_entry.id   1de231a4ed469eae40549d2cdea4c161
#
_cell.length_a   1.000
_cell.length_b   1.000
_cell.length_c   1.000
_cell.angle_alpha   90.00
_cell.angle_beta   90.00
_cell.angle_gamma   90.00
#
_symmetry.space_group_name_H-M   'P 1'
#
loop_
_entity.id
_entity.type
_entity.pdbx_description
1 polymer ?
#
loop_
_entity_poly.entity_id
_entity_poly.type
_entity_poly.pdbx_seq_one_letter_code
_entity_poly.pdbx_strand_id
1 'polypeptide(L)'
;ANLCSIIPILQLKRGFDIVGENIQQLTNVANTVAEISNIPVNANMPFVGLSAFAHKAGVHASAVVKNSSTYEHIDPQTVGNNRKILISDQAGTASLKEKLKNLRLINPNDINFNDIPKIIDKIKTLEWEGYAFEGADASFELLVMDILNIKPKYFDILGFRMIGDTFNNNLNEINTEASIKLKIDENIIHTVSEGYGPVNSIDKAIRKALKDVYPQINSFKLSDFKVRILDSKSGTAAKVRVNIETTDGKTVWDTVGVNENIIVASFKAIMDSIIFGLCAYSNSKAKLNDMLQEGIN
;
A
#
# COMPACT_ATOMS: atom_id res chain seq x y z
N ALA A 1 -0.30 31.06 9.27
CA ALA A 1 -1.09 30.95 8.04
C ALA A 1 -0.53 29.83 7.17
N ASN A 2 -1.41 29.06 6.53
CA ASN A 2 -0.99 27.91 5.72
C ASN A 2 -0.64 28.37 4.30
N LEU A 3 0.66 28.43 3.98
CA LEU A 3 1.16 28.84 2.67
C LEU A 3 0.71 27.90 1.55
N CYS A 4 0.53 26.61 1.83
CA CYS A 4 0.03 25.63 0.85
C CYS A 4 -1.41 25.92 0.39
N SER A 5 -2.17 26.69 1.15
CA SER A 5 -3.50 27.16 0.75
C SER A 5 -3.46 28.58 0.18
N ILE A 6 -2.66 29.47 0.76
CA ILE A 6 -2.62 30.90 0.39
C ILE A 6 -2.03 31.07 -1.00
N ILE A 7 -0.89 30.44 -1.31
CA ILE A 7 -0.21 30.58 -2.60
C ILE A 7 -1.12 30.16 -3.76
N PRO A 8 -1.75 28.97 -3.78
CA PRO A 8 -2.64 28.58 -4.87
C PRO A 8 -3.89 29.48 -4.98
N ILE A 9 -4.45 29.94 -3.86
CA ILE A 9 -5.61 30.84 -3.89
C ILE A 9 -5.22 32.16 -4.55
N LEU A 10 -4.13 32.78 -4.15
CA LEU A 10 -3.69 34.04 -4.71
C LEU A 10 -3.31 33.89 -6.18
N GLN A 11 -2.53 32.88 -6.53
CA GLN A 11 -2.03 32.71 -7.90
C GLN A 11 -3.10 32.17 -8.85
N LEU A 12 -3.77 31.07 -8.51
CA LEU A 12 -4.68 30.39 -9.44
C LEU A 12 -6.10 30.94 -9.43
N LYS A 13 -6.54 31.59 -8.34
CA LYS A 13 -7.91 32.11 -8.21
C LYS A 13 -7.99 33.63 -8.26
N ARG A 14 -6.92 34.34 -7.88
CA ARG A 14 -6.89 35.79 -7.84
C ARG A 14 -5.98 36.43 -8.90
N GLY A 15 -5.18 35.62 -9.61
CA GLY A 15 -4.32 36.08 -10.70
C GLY A 15 -3.06 36.83 -10.26
N PHE A 16 -2.68 36.78 -8.98
CA PHE A 16 -1.41 37.32 -8.53
C PHE A 16 -0.26 36.36 -8.86
N ASP A 17 0.76 36.83 -9.50
CA ASP A 17 1.97 36.02 -9.72
C ASP A 17 2.82 36.01 -8.43
N ILE A 18 2.74 34.92 -7.66
CA ILE A 18 3.42 34.76 -6.37
C ILE A 18 4.71 33.95 -6.52
N VAL A 19 4.65 32.81 -7.22
CA VAL A 19 5.76 31.88 -7.35
C VAL A 19 5.97 31.41 -8.79
N GLY A 20 5.26 31.99 -9.77
CA GLY A 20 5.36 31.61 -11.17
C GLY A 20 5.09 30.12 -11.41
N GLU A 21 5.88 29.52 -12.28
CA GLU A 21 5.80 28.08 -12.61
C GLU A 21 6.18 27.15 -11.43
N ASN A 22 6.88 27.69 -10.41
CA ASN A 22 7.28 26.91 -9.24
C ASN A 22 6.09 26.38 -8.41
N ILE A 23 4.86 26.86 -8.69
CA ILE A 23 3.65 26.33 -8.05
C ILE A 23 3.51 24.80 -8.25
N GLN A 24 4.05 24.26 -9.33
CA GLN A 24 4.08 22.82 -9.59
C GLN A 24 4.93 22.03 -8.59
N GLN A 25 5.80 22.69 -7.82
CA GLN A 25 6.60 22.08 -6.76
C GLN A 25 5.91 22.10 -5.39
N LEU A 26 4.74 22.72 -5.28
CA LEU A 26 4.11 23.01 -3.98
C LEU A 26 3.91 21.75 -3.13
N THR A 27 3.40 20.67 -3.72
CA THR A 27 3.18 19.40 -3.01
C THR A 27 4.50 18.76 -2.57
N ASN A 28 5.50 18.76 -3.43
CA ASN A 28 6.82 18.25 -3.11
C ASN A 28 7.50 19.03 -1.97
N VAL A 29 7.44 20.35 -2.03
CA VAL A 29 7.96 21.24 -0.97
C VAL A 29 7.23 21.00 0.35
N ALA A 30 5.91 20.86 0.32
CA ALA A 30 5.12 20.58 1.53
C ALA A 30 5.54 19.27 2.18
N ASN A 31 5.74 18.21 1.40
CA ASN A 31 6.19 16.91 1.90
C ASN A 31 7.64 16.96 2.43
N THR A 32 8.53 17.65 1.73
CA THR A 32 9.93 17.82 2.17
C THR A 32 10.00 18.58 3.51
N VAL A 33 9.24 19.67 3.66
CA VAL A 33 9.16 20.41 4.93
C VAL A 33 8.57 19.55 6.04
N ALA A 34 7.55 18.76 5.73
CA ALA A 34 6.93 17.83 6.69
C ALA A 34 7.93 16.79 7.19
N GLU A 35 8.74 16.24 6.28
CA GLU A 35 9.77 15.26 6.60
C GLU A 35 10.87 15.88 7.48
N ILE A 36 11.41 17.05 7.11
CA ILE A 36 12.45 17.76 7.88
C ILE A 36 11.93 18.15 9.27
N SER A 37 10.68 18.60 9.38
CA SER A 37 10.07 19.02 10.64
C SER A 37 9.53 17.86 11.48
N ASN A 38 9.49 16.64 10.92
CA ASN A 38 8.85 15.46 11.50
C ASN A 38 7.36 15.70 11.88
N ILE A 39 6.67 16.52 11.07
CA ILE A 39 5.24 16.83 11.21
C ILE A 39 4.55 16.43 9.90
N PRO A 40 3.76 15.34 9.87
CA PRO A 40 3.18 14.86 8.62
C PRO A 40 2.18 15.86 8.02
N VAL A 41 2.15 15.95 6.70
CA VAL A 41 1.12 16.71 5.98
C VAL A 41 -0.23 16.06 6.26
N ASN A 42 -1.21 16.86 6.68
CA ASN A 42 -2.57 16.35 6.84
C ASN A 42 -3.11 15.89 5.48
N ALA A 43 -3.59 14.64 5.42
CA ALA A 43 -4.09 14.05 4.18
C ALA A 43 -5.20 14.88 3.50
N ASN A 44 -6.02 15.60 4.29
CA ASN A 44 -7.10 16.46 3.79
C ASN A 44 -6.67 17.92 3.60
N MET A 45 -5.37 18.24 3.70
CA MET A 45 -4.90 19.61 3.48
C MET A 45 -5.20 20.06 2.05
N PRO A 46 -5.84 21.23 1.86
CA PRO A 46 -6.15 21.74 0.53
C PRO A 46 -4.90 21.77 -0.36
N PHE A 47 -5.04 21.43 -1.63
CA PHE A 47 -4.06 21.41 -2.70
C PHE A 47 -2.94 20.36 -2.57
N VAL A 48 -2.36 20.16 -1.39
CA VAL A 48 -1.15 19.32 -1.20
C VAL A 48 -1.41 17.99 -0.48
N GLY A 49 -2.54 17.85 0.22
CA GLY A 49 -2.88 16.62 0.93
C GLY A 49 -3.13 15.44 -0.04
N LEU A 50 -2.82 14.24 0.42
CA LEU A 50 -3.01 13.01 -0.37
C LEU A 50 -4.46 12.77 -0.79
N SER A 51 -5.43 13.30 -0.03
CA SER A 51 -6.87 13.17 -0.29
C SER A 51 -7.47 14.42 -0.93
N ALA A 52 -6.69 15.47 -1.23
CA ALA A 52 -7.20 16.73 -1.76
C ALA A 52 -7.89 16.59 -3.12
N PHE A 53 -7.46 15.60 -3.93
CA PHE A 53 -8.02 15.27 -5.24
C PHE A 53 -8.43 13.80 -5.31
N ALA A 54 -8.97 13.28 -4.21
CA ALA A 54 -9.45 11.91 -4.12
C ALA A 54 -10.96 11.83 -4.32
N HIS A 55 -11.40 10.96 -5.23
CA HIS A 55 -12.79 10.73 -5.57
C HIS A 55 -13.21 9.31 -5.22
N LYS A 56 -14.15 9.14 -4.29
CA LYS A 56 -14.59 7.83 -3.76
C LYS A 56 -15.90 7.35 -4.38
N ALA A 57 -16.88 8.23 -4.53
CA ALA A 57 -18.20 7.83 -5.02
C ALA A 57 -18.20 7.54 -6.52
N GLY A 58 -18.88 6.44 -6.92
CA GLY A 58 -18.91 5.99 -8.32
C GLY A 58 -19.43 7.05 -9.30
N VAL A 59 -20.42 7.87 -8.91
CA VAL A 59 -20.94 8.99 -9.72
C VAL A 59 -19.88 10.09 -9.88
N HIS A 60 -19.21 10.48 -8.80
CA HIS A 60 -18.14 11.49 -8.81
C HIS A 60 -16.95 11.03 -9.65
N ALA A 61 -16.47 9.81 -9.42
CA ALA A 61 -15.37 9.24 -10.20
C ALA A 61 -15.70 9.15 -11.69
N SER A 62 -16.91 8.69 -12.04
CA SER A 62 -17.37 8.62 -13.43
C SER A 62 -17.47 10.01 -14.09
N ALA A 63 -17.91 11.03 -13.36
CA ALA A 63 -18.01 12.39 -13.89
C ALA A 63 -16.62 13.00 -14.09
N VAL A 64 -15.71 12.84 -13.12
CA VAL A 64 -14.32 13.34 -13.21
C VAL A 64 -13.54 12.70 -14.36
N VAL A 65 -13.74 11.40 -14.61
CA VAL A 65 -13.11 10.70 -15.75
C VAL A 65 -13.59 11.26 -17.09
N LYS A 66 -14.87 11.66 -17.18
CA LYS A 66 -15.44 12.26 -18.39
C LYS A 66 -15.04 13.73 -18.55
N ASN A 67 -15.08 14.48 -17.46
CA ASN A 67 -14.70 15.88 -17.39
C ASN A 67 -14.27 16.23 -15.96
N SER A 68 -12.99 16.46 -15.74
CA SER A 68 -12.44 16.75 -14.41
C SER A 68 -13.03 18.01 -13.78
N SER A 69 -13.39 19.03 -14.58
CA SER A 69 -13.95 20.30 -14.08
C SER A 69 -15.30 20.15 -13.36
N THR A 70 -15.95 18.97 -13.42
CA THR A 70 -17.21 18.73 -12.72
C THR A 70 -17.06 18.70 -11.18
N TYR A 71 -15.90 18.27 -10.69
CA TYR A 71 -15.60 18.15 -9.25
C TYR A 71 -14.22 18.68 -8.84
N GLU A 72 -13.36 18.97 -9.80
CA GLU A 72 -12.04 19.55 -9.54
C GLU A 72 -12.03 21.01 -9.96
N HIS A 73 -11.67 21.87 -9.04
CA HIS A 73 -11.62 23.33 -9.28
C HIS A 73 -10.29 23.81 -9.88
N ILE A 74 -9.31 22.93 -9.95
CA ILE A 74 -8.03 23.05 -10.66
C ILE A 74 -7.55 21.66 -11.09
N ASP A 75 -6.64 21.60 -12.06
CA ASP A 75 -5.91 20.38 -12.35
C ASP A 75 -4.92 20.08 -11.22
N PRO A 76 -4.93 18.89 -10.61
CA PRO A 76 -3.99 18.50 -9.55
C PRO A 76 -2.53 18.72 -9.92
N GLN A 77 -2.15 18.46 -11.18
CA GLN A 77 -0.77 18.61 -11.66
C GLN A 77 -0.27 20.06 -11.55
N THR A 78 -1.16 21.03 -11.59
CA THR A 78 -0.79 22.46 -11.43
C THR A 78 -0.08 22.74 -10.11
N VAL A 79 -0.36 21.95 -9.07
CA VAL A 79 0.26 22.07 -7.74
C VAL A 79 1.19 20.88 -7.41
N GLY A 80 1.54 20.08 -8.41
CA GLY A 80 2.36 18.87 -8.25
C GLY A 80 1.69 17.73 -7.48
N ASN A 81 0.35 17.72 -7.40
CA ASN A 81 -0.43 16.64 -6.83
C ASN A 81 -1.01 15.74 -7.93
N ASN A 82 -1.63 14.63 -7.52
CA ASN A 82 -2.22 13.66 -8.43
C ASN A 82 -3.69 13.39 -8.08
N ARG A 83 -4.50 13.14 -9.13
CA ARG A 83 -5.86 12.62 -8.95
C ARG A 83 -5.81 11.20 -8.45
N LYS A 84 -6.64 10.89 -7.44
CA LYS A 84 -6.83 9.53 -6.93
C LYS A 84 -8.28 9.10 -7.06
N ILE A 85 -8.51 7.95 -7.67
CA ILE A 85 -9.83 7.31 -7.67
C ILE A 85 -9.76 6.19 -6.63
N LEU A 86 -10.51 6.41 -5.55
CA LEU A 86 -10.57 5.47 -4.43
C LEU A 86 -11.61 4.40 -4.73
N ILE A 87 -11.26 3.15 -4.48
CA ILE A 87 -12.19 2.02 -4.60
C ILE A 87 -12.75 1.69 -3.22
N SER A 88 -14.06 1.57 -3.15
CA SER A 88 -14.80 1.15 -1.98
C SER A 88 -16.04 0.37 -2.41
N ASP A 89 -16.81 -0.12 -1.45
CA ASP A 89 -18.12 -0.76 -1.62
C ASP A 89 -19.09 0.04 -2.52
N GLN A 90 -18.91 1.36 -2.60
CA GLN A 90 -19.68 2.27 -3.45
C GLN A 90 -19.04 2.47 -4.84
N ALA A 91 -17.90 1.83 -5.13
CA ALA A 91 -17.24 1.96 -6.41
C ALA A 91 -18.04 1.27 -7.52
N GLY A 92 -18.43 2.02 -8.53
CA GLY A 92 -19.03 1.48 -9.75
C GLY A 92 -17.98 0.88 -10.70
N THR A 93 -18.45 0.14 -11.69
CA THR A 93 -17.62 -0.49 -12.74
C THR A 93 -16.64 0.51 -13.40
N ALA A 94 -17.04 1.78 -13.56
CA ALA A 94 -16.21 2.80 -14.18
C ALA A 94 -14.98 3.17 -13.33
N SER A 95 -15.16 3.31 -12.01
CA SER A 95 -14.07 3.64 -11.07
C SER A 95 -13.07 2.48 -10.98
N LEU A 96 -13.57 1.24 -10.97
CA LEU A 96 -12.72 0.07 -10.96
C LEU A 96 -11.89 -0.01 -12.24
N LYS A 97 -12.52 0.17 -13.41
CA LYS A 97 -11.81 0.16 -14.70
C LYS A 97 -10.68 1.18 -14.74
N GLU A 98 -10.91 2.37 -14.20
CA GLU A 98 -9.87 3.40 -14.18
C GLU A 98 -8.70 3.02 -13.25
N LYS A 99 -9.00 2.45 -12.08
CA LYS A 99 -7.94 1.96 -11.18
C LYS A 99 -7.17 0.79 -11.78
N LEU A 100 -7.84 -0.11 -12.49
CA LEU A 100 -7.19 -1.25 -13.16
C LEU A 100 -6.19 -0.81 -14.25
N LYS A 101 -6.38 0.35 -14.89
CA LYS A 101 -5.43 0.91 -15.86
C LYS A 101 -4.11 1.35 -15.21
N ASN A 102 -4.12 1.66 -13.92
CA ASN A 102 -2.97 2.20 -13.19
C ASN A 102 -2.22 1.14 -12.37
N LEU A 103 -2.52 -0.14 -12.58
CA LEU A 103 -1.81 -1.24 -11.94
C LEU A 103 -0.36 -1.32 -12.42
N ARG A 104 0.55 -1.72 -11.53
CA ARG A 104 1.99 -1.75 -11.80
C ARG A 104 2.45 -3.11 -12.34
N LEU A 105 1.81 -4.18 -11.89
CA LEU A 105 2.21 -5.56 -12.13
C LEU A 105 1.36 -6.25 -13.19
N ILE A 106 0.17 -5.74 -13.47
CA ILE A 106 -0.81 -6.32 -14.38
C ILE A 106 -0.93 -5.42 -15.61
N ASN A 107 -0.87 -6.02 -16.81
CA ASN A 107 -1.24 -5.30 -18.00
C ASN A 107 -2.77 -5.16 -18.06
N PRO A 108 -3.33 -3.94 -18.18
CA PRO A 108 -4.77 -3.74 -18.25
C PRO A 108 -5.47 -4.53 -19.37
N ASN A 109 -4.75 -4.87 -20.44
CA ASN A 109 -5.27 -5.65 -21.57
C ASN A 109 -5.48 -7.14 -21.24
N ASP A 110 -4.86 -7.63 -20.16
CA ASP A 110 -5.00 -9.01 -19.69
C ASP A 110 -6.26 -9.23 -18.84
N ILE A 111 -6.98 -8.14 -18.53
CA ILE A 111 -8.18 -8.17 -17.67
C ILE A 111 -9.42 -8.28 -18.55
N ASN A 112 -10.12 -9.42 -18.47
CA ASN A 112 -11.37 -9.63 -19.16
C ASN A 112 -12.53 -8.86 -18.53
N PHE A 113 -13.45 -8.37 -19.36
CA PHE A 113 -14.68 -7.72 -18.90
C PHE A 113 -15.51 -8.58 -17.94
N ASN A 114 -15.48 -9.91 -18.13
CA ASN A 114 -16.19 -10.88 -17.28
C ASN A 114 -15.61 -11.03 -15.87
N ASP A 115 -14.39 -10.57 -15.65
CA ASP A 115 -13.76 -10.65 -14.31
C ASP A 115 -14.06 -9.43 -13.45
N ILE A 116 -14.49 -8.32 -14.05
CA ILE A 116 -14.81 -7.08 -13.33
C ILE A 116 -15.88 -7.29 -12.25
N PRO A 117 -17.01 -7.96 -12.49
CA PRO A 117 -18.00 -8.26 -11.44
C PRO A 117 -17.42 -9.07 -10.29
N LYS A 118 -16.59 -10.09 -10.58
CA LYS A 118 -15.94 -10.92 -9.55
C LYS A 118 -15.00 -10.09 -8.67
N ILE A 119 -14.26 -9.18 -9.28
CA ILE A 119 -13.36 -8.26 -8.54
C ILE A 119 -14.18 -7.35 -7.62
N ILE A 120 -15.28 -6.76 -8.12
CA ILE A 120 -16.16 -5.90 -7.33
C ILE A 120 -16.76 -6.67 -6.14
N ASP A 121 -17.29 -7.85 -6.37
CA ASP A 121 -17.93 -8.65 -5.32
C ASP A 121 -16.90 -9.07 -4.24
N LYS A 122 -15.69 -9.41 -4.65
CA LYS A 122 -14.63 -9.76 -3.72
C LYS A 122 -14.17 -8.54 -2.89
N ILE A 123 -14.05 -7.36 -3.52
CA ILE A 123 -13.75 -6.10 -2.81
C ILE A 123 -14.81 -5.83 -1.76
N LYS A 124 -16.11 -5.87 -2.13
CA LYS A 124 -17.22 -5.64 -1.21
C LYS A 124 -17.19 -6.60 -0.02
N THR A 125 -16.93 -7.88 -0.27
CA THR A 125 -16.82 -8.89 0.78
C THR A 125 -15.69 -8.56 1.74
N LEU A 126 -14.51 -8.23 1.24
CA LEU A 126 -13.35 -7.90 2.07
C LEU A 126 -13.53 -6.57 2.82
N GLU A 127 -14.17 -5.56 2.21
CA GLU A 127 -14.49 -4.30 2.89
C GLU A 127 -15.50 -4.51 4.03
N TRP A 128 -16.48 -5.40 3.85
CA TRP A 128 -17.35 -5.83 4.93
C TRP A 128 -16.58 -6.51 6.07
N GLU A 129 -15.54 -7.27 5.75
CA GLU A 129 -14.64 -7.86 6.73
C GLU A 129 -13.74 -6.84 7.42
N GLY A 130 -13.66 -5.61 6.90
CA GLY A 130 -12.89 -4.51 7.47
C GLY A 130 -11.67 -4.08 6.68
N TYR A 131 -11.41 -4.66 5.51
CA TYR A 131 -10.33 -4.18 4.62
C TYR A 131 -10.64 -2.76 4.11
N ALA A 132 -9.60 -2.02 3.75
CA ALA A 132 -9.71 -0.77 3.01
C ALA A 132 -8.54 -0.67 2.03
N PHE A 133 -8.87 -0.72 0.74
CA PHE A 133 -7.88 -0.68 -0.33
C PHE A 133 -7.54 0.75 -0.77
N GLU A 134 -8.04 1.77 -0.07
CA GLU A 134 -7.82 3.19 -0.37
C GLU A 134 -6.38 3.65 -0.06
N GLY A 135 -5.68 2.96 0.82
CA GLY A 135 -4.28 3.19 1.14
C GLY A 135 -3.53 1.86 1.18
N ALA A 136 -3.86 0.93 0.27
CA ALA A 136 -3.24 -0.39 0.17
C ALA A 136 -3.29 -0.88 -1.28
N ASP A 137 -2.75 -0.08 -2.19
CA ASP A 137 -2.78 -0.36 -3.62
C ASP A 137 -2.08 -1.68 -3.97
N ALA A 138 -1.01 -2.04 -3.26
CA ALA A 138 -0.34 -3.31 -3.47
C ALA A 138 -1.20 -4.52 -3.08
N SER A 139 -1.88 -4.49 -1.92
CA SER A 139 -2.82 -5.57 -1.55
C SER A 139 -3.99 -5.66 -2.53
N PHE A 140 -4.48 -4.51 -3.03
CA PHE A 140 -5.50 -4.51 -4.07
C PHE A 140 -5.01 -5.20 -5.34
N GLU A 141 -3.81 -4.89 -5.80
CA GLU A 141 -3.23 -5.48 -7.01
C GLU A 141 -3.00 -6.98 -6.86
N LEU A 142 -2.48 -7.42 -5.69
CA LEU A 142 -2.36 -8.85 -5.38
C LEU A 142 -3.71 -9.58 -5.33
N LEU A 143 -4.76 -8.93 -4.85
CA LEU A 143 -6.14 -9.45 -4.87
C LEU A 143 -6.62 -9.65 -6.31
N VAL A 144 -6.38 -8.68 -7.20
CA VAL A 144 -6.75 -8.79 -8.62
C VAL A 144 -5.98 -9.93 -9.28
N MET A 145 -4.67 -10.04 -9.01
CA MET A 145 -3.83 -11.14 -9.52
C MET A 145 -4.34 -12.52 -9.07
N ASP A 146 -4.80 -12.60 -7.81
CA ASP A 146 -5.36 -13.83 -7.24
C ASP A 146 -6.67 -14.24 -7.95
N ILE A 147 -7.58 -13.28 -8.18
CA ILE A 147 -8.85 -13.51 -8.89
C ILE A 147 -8.62 -13.93 -10.34
N LEU A 148 -7.60 -13.37 -10.99
CA LEU A 148 -7.21 -13.71 -12.36
C LEU A 148 -6.38 -15.01 -12.45
N ASN A 149 -6.03 -15.64 -11.32
CA ASN A 149 -5.15 -16.80 -11.23
C ASN A 149 -3.76 -16.59 -11.88
N ILE A 150 -3.24 -15.36 -11.82
CA ILE A 150 -1.92 -14.99 -12.33
C ILE A 150 -0.93 -14.63 -11.22
N LYS A 151 -1.35 -14.75 -9.95
CA LYS A 151 -0.49 -14.45 -8.80
C LYS A 151 0.62 -15.49 -8.68
N PRO A 152 1.90 -15.09 -8.78
CA PRO A 152 3.01 -16.02 -8.61
C PRO A 152 3.02 -16.62 -7.21
N LYS A 153 3.34 -17.90 -7.13
CA LYS A 153 3.51 -18.60 -5.86
C LYS A 153 4.99 -18.70 -5.56
N TYR A 154 5.47 -17.94 -4.60
CA TYR A 154 6.88 -17.94 -4.18
C TYR A 154 7.17 -18.97 -3.10
N PHE A 155 6.21 -19.18 -2.19
CA PHE A 155 6.33 -20.11 -1.07
C PHE A 155 4.96 -20.42 -0.47
N ASP A 156 4.88 -21.49 0.34
CA ASP A 156 3.75 -21.83 1.19
C ASP A 156 4.08 -21.54 2.66
N ILE A 157 3.10 -21.00 3.38
CA ILE A 157 3.20 -20.82 4.83
C ILE A 157 2.65 -22.09 5.49
N LEU A 158 3.54 -22.87 6.15
CA LEU A 158 3.13 -24.07 6.87
C LEU A 158 2.69 -23.75 8.30
N GLY A 159 3.13 -22.64 8.86
CA GLY A 159 2.72 -22.15 10.16
C GLY A 159 3.75 -21.21 10.77
N PHE A 160 3.30 -20.51 11.80
CA PHE A 160 4.18 -19.71 12.65
C PHE A 160 3.77 -19.84 14.11
N ARG A 161 4.71 -19.59 15.00
CA ARG A 161 4.52 -19.57 16.45
C ARG A 161 5.24 -18.37 17.03
N MET A 162 4.68 -17.81 18.09
CA MET A 162 5.30 -16.72 18.82
C MET A 162 5.26 -17.00 20.32
N ILE A 163 6.36 -16.65 20.97
CA ILE A 163 6.55 -16.78 22.41
C ILE A 163 7.03 -15.43 22.91
N GLY A 164 6.35 -14.90 23.92
CA GLY A 164 6.79 -13.69 24.63
C GLY A 164 7.15 -14.09 26.04
N ASP A 165 8.38 -13.83 26.43
CA ASP A 165 8.88 -14.09 27.76
C ASP A 165 9.30 -12.79 28.45
N THR A 166 8.98 -12.68 29.75
CA THR A 166 9.52 -11.65 30.63
C THR A 166 10.56 -12.28 31.54
N PHE A 167 11.80 -11.80 31.47
CA PHE A 167 12.86 -12.25 32.36
C PHE A 167 12.97 -11.32 33.59
N ASN A 168 13.21 -11.88 34.75
CA ASN A 168 13.47 -11.17 36.02
C ASN A 168 12.34 -10.21 36.47
N ASN A 169 11.07 -10.50 36.17
CA ASN A 169 9.92 -9.64 36.48
C ASN A 169 10.02 -8.22 35.94
N ASN A 170 10.87 -7.98 34.94
CA ASN A 170 11.00 -6.70 34.27
C ASN A 170 10.03 -6.62 33.10
N LEU A 171 8.83 -6.07 33.31
CA LEU A 171 7.81 -5.89 32.28
C LEU A 171 8.21 -4.93 31.13
N ASN A 172 9.31 -4.18 31.33
CA ASN A 172 9.80 -3.26 30.31
C ASN A 172 10.70 -3.95 29.26
N GLU A 173 11.10 -5.20 29.52
CA GLU A 173 11.96 -6.00 28.63
C GLU A 173 11.27 -7.31 28.29
N ILE A 174 10.32 -7.27 27.36
CA ILE A 174 9.68 -8.46 26.81
C ILE A 174 10.47 -8.88 25.59
N ASN A 175 11.20 -9.99 25.68
CA ASN A 175 11.78 -10.62 24.52
C ASN A 175 10.70 -11.46 23.82
N THR A 176 10.51 -11.21 22.54
CA THR A 176 9.58 -11.98 21.72
C THR A 176 10.35 -12.80 20.71
N GLU A 177 10.18 -14.12 20.79
CA GLU A 177 10.66 -15.05 19.79
C GLU A 177 9.55 -15.40 18.80
N ALA A 178 9.85 -15.40 17.53
CA ALA A 178 8.96 -15.93 16.49
C ALA A 178 9.67 -17.04 15.72
N SER A 179 8.97 -18.16 15.56
CA SER A 179 9.37 -19.21 14.62
C SER A 179 8.41 -19.27 13.44
N ILE A 180 8.94 -19.43 12.23
CA ILE A 180 8.15 -19.60 11.01
C ILE A 180 8.61 -20.84 10.24
N LYS A 181 7.64 -21.55 9.66
CA LYS A 181 7.86 -22.70 8.80
C LYS A 181 7.27 -22.41 7.43
N LEU A 182 8.12 -22.38 6.43
CA LEU A 182 7.77 -22.15 5.03
C LEU A 182 8.14 -23.35 4.17
N LYS A 183 7.41 -23.55 3.07
CA LYS A 183 7.79 -24.46 2.00
C LYS A 183 8.10 -23.62 0.76
N ILE A 184 9.31 -23.78 0.22
CA ILE A 184 9.76 -23.16 -1.04
C ILE A 184 10.13 -24.32 -1.96
N ASP A 185 9.41 -24.45 -3.05
CA ASP A 185 9.46 -25.65 -3.91
C ASP A 185 9.27 -26.92 -3.06
N GLU A 186 10.24 -27.83 -3.05
CA GLU A 186 10.19 -29.05 -2.23
C GLU A 186 10.89 -28.91 -0.87
N ASN A 187 11.51 -27.74 -0.59
CA ASN A 187 12.29 -27.54 0.62
C ASN A 187 11.44 -26.89 1.73
N ILE A 188 11.51 -27.48 2.92
CA ILE A 188 10.91 -26.89 4.13
C ILE A 188 11.99 -26.11 4.87
N ILE A 189 11.75 -24.82 5.06
CA ILE A 189 12.62 -23.93 5.81
C ILE A 189 11.93 -23.60 7.14
N HIS A 190 12.64 -23.83 8.24
CA HIS A 190 12.19 -23.49 9.58
C HIS A 190 13.21 -22.58 10.23
N THR A 191 12.79 -21.36 10.53
CA THR A 191 13.64 -20.32 11.12
C THR A 191 13.02 -19.75 12.38
N VAL A 192 13.91 -19.27 13.27
CA VAL A 192 13.56 -18.61 14.53
C VAL A 192 14.29 -17.29 14.58
N SER A 193 13.63 -16.25 15.12
CA SER A 193 14.25 -14.95 15.34
C SER A 193 13.64 -14.26 16.55
N GLU A 194 14.47 -13.54 17.29
CA GLU A 194 14.07 -12.67 18.38
C GLU A 194 13.88 -11.22 17.91
N GLY A 195 12.98 -10.49 18.56
CA GLY A 195 12.68 -9.09 18.26
C GLY A 195 12.17 -8.32 19.45
N TYR A 196 12.11 -6.99 19.29
CA TYR A 196 11.60 -6.07 20.32
C TYR A 196 10.07 -6.19 20.55
N GLY A 197 9.41 -7.07 19.82
CA GLY A 197 7.99 -7.35 19.94
C GLY A 197 7.52 -8.30 18.85
N PRO A 198 6.25 -8.71 18.92
CA PRO A 198 5.74 -9.80 18.09
C PRO A 198 5.84 -9.55 16.59
N VAL A 199 5.57 -8.33 16.15
CA VAL A 199 5.62 -8.00 14.70
C VAL A 199 7.06 -7.96 14.20
N ASN A 200 7.98 -7.41 15.01
CA ASN A 200 9.39 -7.33 14.64
C ASN A 200 10.06 -8.72 14.60
N SER A 201 9.74 -9.60 15.57
CA SER A 201 10.31 -10.95 15.59
C SER A 201 9.82 -11.79 14.41
N ILE A 202 8.54 -11.69 14.03
CA ILE A 202 7.99 -12.41 12.89
C ILE A 202 8.53 -11.90 11.55
N ASP A 203 8.65 -10.58 11.37
CA ASP A 203 9.27 -9.99 10.17
C ASP A 203 10.72 -10.48 9.99
N LYS A 204 11.50 -10.46 11.09
CA LYS A 204 12.87 -10.99 11.08
C LYS A 204 12.93 -12.48 10.75
N ALA A 205 12.02 -13.29 11.30
CA ALA A 205 11.98 -14.73 11.05
C ALA A 205 11.65 -15.03 9.58
N ILE A 206 10.68 -14.29 8.99
CA ILE A 206 10.31 -14.40 7.58
C ILE A 206 11.51 -14.04 6.69
N ARG A 207 12.13 -12.88 6.94
CA ARG A 207 13.29 -12.42 6.16
C ARG A 207 14.45 -13.39 6.25
N LYS A 208 14.72 -13.94 7.45
CA LYS A 208 15.74 -14.98 7.65
C LYS A 208 15.46 -16.25 6.83
N ALA A 209 14.19 -16.64 6.70
CA ALA A 209 13.78 -17.80 5.91
C ALA A 209 13.94 -17.58 4.40
N LEU A 210 13.71 -16.35 3.93
CA LEU A 210 13.60 -16.04 2.50
C LEU A 210 14.85 -15.45 1.86
N LYS A 211 15.76 -14.84 2.66
CA LYS A 211 16.90 -14.04 2.14
C LYS A 211 17.87 -14.81 1.24
N ASP A 212 18.04 -16.10 1.47
CA ASP A 212 18.99 -16.92 0.71
C ASP A 212 18.40 -17.35 -0.64
N VAL A 213 17.07 -17.47 -0.75
CA VAL A 213 16.35 -17.78 -1.99
C VAL A 213 15.98 -16.51 -2.75
N TYR A 214 15.60 -15.46 -2.03
CA TYR A 214 15.16 -14.17 -2.58
C TYR A 214 16.02 -13.02 -2.00
N PRO A 215 17.30 -12.85 -2.43
CA PRO A 215 18.21 -11.86 -1.85
C PRO A 215 17.71 -10.41 -1.90
N GLN A 216 16.84 -10.07 -2.88
CA GLN A 216 16.24 -8.76 -3.04
C GLN A 216 15.39 -8.31 -1.84
N ILE A 217 14.92 -9.26 -1.01
CA ILE A 217 14.16 -8.96 0.22
C ILE A 217 14.98 -8.09 1.19
N ASN A 218 16.31 -8.17 1.14
CA ASN A 218 17.17 -7.35 1.99
C ASN A 218 17.03 -5.84 1.71
N SER A 219 16.57 -5.45 0.51
CA SER A 219 16.30 -4.06 0.17
C SER A 219 14.93 -3.57 0.66
N PHE A 220 14.00 -4.48 0.96
CA PHE A 220 12.66 -4.11 1.39
C PHE A 220 12.66 -3.65 2.85
N LYS A 221 12.35 -2.39 3.07
CA LYS A 221 12.30 -1.79 4.40
C LYS A 221 10.87 -1.32 4.70
N LEU A 222 10.38 -1.69 5.87
CA LEU A 222 9.13 -1.15 6.39
C LEU A 222 9.37 0.31 6.77
N SER A 223 8.65 1.24 6.16
CA SER A 223 8.75 2.68 6.40
C SER A 223 7.64 3.22 7.31
N ASP A 224 6.47 2.60 7.28
CA ASP A 224 5.36 2.98 8.15
C ASP A 224 4.54 1.76 8.58
N PHE A 225 3.99 1.82 9.82
CA PHE A 225 3.16 0.77 10.40
C PHE A 225 2.02 1.40 11.20
N LYS A 226 0.80 1.24 10.69
CA LYS A 226 -0.41 1.81 11.29
C LYS A 226 -1.39 0.72 11.70
N VAL A 227 -1.91 0.81 12.92
CA VAL A 227 -2.95 -0.09 13.44
C VAL A 227 -4.21 0.70 13.74
N ARG A 228 -5.34 0.21 13.27
CA ARG A 228 -6.65 0.80 13.53
C ARG A 228 -7.62 -0.25 14.05
N ILE A 229 -8.26 0.03 15.18
CA ILE A 229 -9.38 -0.75 15.70
C ILE A 229 -10.62 -0.40 14.89
N LEU A 230 -11.32 -1.40 14.35
CA LEU A 230 -12.48 -1.22 13.47
C LEU A 230 -13.81 -1.21 14.23
N ASP A 231 -13.90 -2.01 15.28
CA ASP A 231 -15.08 -2.08 16.13
C ASP A 231 -14.69 -1.94 17.61
N SER A 232 -14.73 -0.71 18.10
CA SER A 232 -14.38 -0.40 19.49
C SER A 232 -15.37 -0.95 20.52
N LYS A 233 -16.57 -1.36 20.10
CA LYS A 233 -17.60 -1.92 21.01
C LYS A 233 -17.28 -3.36 21.43
N SER A 234 -16.50 -4.08 20.63
CA SER A 234 -16.10 -5.46 20.90
C SER A 234 -14.89 -5.57 21.88
N GLY A 235 -14.40 -4.47 22.42
CA GLY A 235 -13.30 -4.44 23.38
C GLY A 235 -12.03 -5.10 22.83
N THR A 236 -11.45 -6.03 23.56
CA THR A 236 -10.21 -6.74 23.17
C THR A 236 -10.40 -7.75 22.04
N ALA A 237 -11.65 -8.11 21.68
CA ALA A 237 -11.98 -8.97 20.56
C ALA A 237 -12.31 -8.17 19.28
N ALA A 238 -12.09 -6.87 19.29
CA ALA A 238 -12.32 -6.01 18.12
C ALA A 238 -11.42 -6.40 16.95
N LYS A 239 -11.96 -6.39 15.76
CA LYS A 239 -11.17 -6.50 14.54
C LYS A 239 -10.20 -5.32 14.43
N VAL A 240 -8.98 -5.62 14.03
CA VAL A 240 -7.97 -4.61 13.76
C VAL A 240 -7.55 -4.65 12.30
N ARG A 241 -7.31 -3.48 11.75
CA ARG A 241 -6.70 -3.29 10.44
C ARG A 241 -5.27 -2.81 10.63
N VAL A 242 -4.36 -3.47 9.98
CA VAL A 242 -2.95 -3.09 9.93
C VAL A 242 -2.61 -2.65 8.52
N ASN A 243 -2.13 -1.43 8.37
CA ASN A 243 -1.57 -0.91 7.14
C ASN A 243 -0.05 -0.83 7.28
N ILE A 244 0.66 -1.30 6.26
CA ILE A 244 2.12 -1.29 6.19
C ILE A 244 2.54 -0.58 4.92
N GLU A 245 3.44 0.39 5.07
CA GLU A 245 4.17 0.98 3.97
C GLU A 245 5.56 0.37 3.90
N THR A 246 5.98 -0.04 2.71
CA THR A 246 7.29 -0.65 2.47
C THR A 246 7.99 0.05 1.31
N THR A 247 9.31 0.15 1.37
CA THR A 247 10.14 0.70 0.29
C THR A 247 11.33 -0.19 -0.02
N ASP A 248 11.75 -0.18 -1.27
CA ASP A 248 13.04 -0.76 -1.73
C ASP A 248 14.12 0.31 -1.94
N GLY A 249 13.84 1.57 -1.51
CA GLY A 249 14.69 2.74 -1.73
C GLY A 249 14.46 3.45 -3.06
N LYS A 250 13.65 2.89 -3.97
CA LYS A 250 13.26 3.50 -5.25
C LYS A 250 11.75 3.68 -5.37
N THR A 251 11.01 2.70 -4.91
CA THR A 251 9.56 2.67 -4.95
C THR A 251 9.00 2.45 -3.55
N VAL A 252 7.75 2.86 -3.36
CA VAL A 252 6.98 2.68 -2.13
C VAL A 252 5.70 1.95 -2.49
N TRP A 253 5.26 1.04 -1.60
CA TRP A 253 3.99 0.34 -1.74
C TRP A 253 3.33 0.07 -0.39
N ASP A 254 1.99 0.06 -0.41
CA ASP A 254 1.15 -0.06 0.77
C ASP A 254 0.37 -1.37 0.75
N THR A 255 0.33 -2.04 1.89
CA THR A 255 -0.42 -3.29 2.09
C THR A 255 -1.29 -3.25 3.32
N VAL A 256 -2.30 -4.12 3.35
CA VAL A 256 -3.29 -4.18 4.43
C VAL A 256 -3.58 -5.60 4.87
N GLY A 257 -3.69 -5.79 6.18
CA GLY A 257 -4.17 -7.03 6.77
C GLY A 257 -5.27 -6.75 7.81
N VAL A 258 -6.25 -7.63 7.89
CA VAL A 258 -7.37 -7.52 8.83
C VAL A 258 -7.56 -8.85 9.55
N ASN A 259 -7.70 -8.79 10.87
CA ASN A 259 -8.05 -9.91 11.72
C ASN A 259 -8.45 -9.41 13.12
N GLU A 260 -9.05 -10.25 13.92
CA GLU A 260 -9.29 -10.01 15.36
C GLU A 260 -7.98 -10.09 16.16
N ASN A 261 -7.03 -10.88 15.68
CA ASN A 261 -5.68 -10.95 16.26
C ASN A 261 -4.75 -10.01 15.50
N ILE A 262 -4.22 -9.00 16.19
CA ILE A 262 -3.29 -8.01 15.62
C ILE A 262 -2.05 -8.64 14.97
N ILE A 263 -1.59 -9.76 15.52
CA ILE A 263 -0.42 -10.47 15.01
C ILE A 263 -0.74 -11.09 13.66
N VAL A 264 -1.92 -11.72 13.53
CA VAL A 264 -2.38 -12.29 12.25
C VAL A 264 -2.63 -11.19 11.22
N ALA A 265 -3.21 -10.06 11.64
CA ALA A 265 -3.41 -8.91 10.76
C ALA A 265 -2.07 -8.36 10.25
N SER A 266 -1.10 -8.18 11.14
CA SER A 266 0.26 -7.74 10.79
C SER A 266 0.96 -8.74 9.87
N PHE A 267 0.86 -10.03 10.18
CA PHE A 267 1.43 -11.09 9.37
C PHE A 267 0.90 -11.06 7.93
N LYS A 268 -0.42 -10.93 7.75
CA LYS A 268 -1.05 -10.81 6.42
C LYS A 268 -0.49 -9.63 5.64
N ALA A 269 -0.42 -8.45 6.27
CA ALA A 269 0.10 -7.25 5.62
C ALA A 269 1.59 -7.37 5.25
N ILE A 270 2.43 -7.95 6.12
CA ILE A 270 3.85 -8.23 5.84
C ILE A 270 3.99 -9.22 4.67
N MET A 271 3.20 -10.28 4.65
CA MET A 271 3.25 -11.27 3.59
C MET A 271 2.88 -10.66 2.24
N ASP A 272 1.80 -9.89 2.16
CA ASP A 272 1.42 -9.15 0.96
C ASP A 272 2.53 -8.20 0.51
N SER A 273 3.16 -7.50 1.46
CA SER A 273 4.26 -6.58 1.16
C SER A 273 5.45 -7.30 0.52
N ILE A 274 5.85 -8.44 1.07
CA ILE A 274 6.95 -9.24 0.54
C ILE A 274 6.60 -9.80 -0.85
N ILE A 275 5.40 -10.38 -1.01
CA ILE A 275 4.97 -10.96 -2.29
C ILE A 275 4.89 -9.87 -3.37
N PHE A 276 4.33 -8.70 -3.06
CA PHE A 276 4.28 -7.58 -4.01
C PHE A 276 5.67 -7.12 -4.42
N GLY A 277 6.58 -6.94 -3.47
CA GLY A 277 7.96 -6.56 -3.76
C GLY A 277 8.69 -7.59 -4.64
N LEU A 278 8.47 -8.89 -4.42
CA LEU A 278 9.01 -9.96 -5.26
C LEU A 278 8.45 -9.92 -6.68
N CYS A 279 7.14 -9.71 -6.84
CA CYS A 279 6.49 -9.54 -8.13
C CYS A 279 7.06 -8.32 -8.89
N ALA A 280 7.18 -7.18 -8.21
CA ALA A 280 7.70 -5.94 -8.80
C ALA A 280 9.15 -6.09 -9.27
N TYR A 281 9.98 -6.77 -8.46
CA TYR A 281 11.37 -7.05 -8.83
C TYR A 281 11.46 -7.97 -10.07
N SER A 282 10.66 -9.05 -10.12
CA SER A 282 10.63 -9.98 -11.23
C SER A 282 10.19 -9.29 -12.53
N ASN A 283 9.15 -8.46 -12.49
CA ASN A 283 8.69 -7.69 -13.66
C ASN A 283 9.73 -6.67 -14.14
N SER A 284 10.43 -6.01 -13.22
CA SER A 284 11.49 -5.05 -13.59
C SER A 284 12.67 -5.75 -14.28
N LYS A 285 13.03 -6.94 -13.81
CA LYS A 285 14.10 -7.75 -14.40
C LYS A 285 13.71 -8.27 -15.79
N ALA A 286 12.47 -8.71 -15.99
CA ALA A 286 11.96 -9.15 -17.29
C ALA A 286 12.02 -8.01 -18.32
N LYS A 287 11.47 -6.83 -17.98
CA LYS A 287 11.52 -5.64 -18.84
C LYS A 287 12.95 -5.23 -19.22
N LEU A 288 13.90 -5.30 -18.27
CA LEU A 288 15.30 -4.97 -18.55
C LEU A 288 15.92 -5.96 -19.54
N ASN A 289 15.62 -7.26 -19.40
CA ASN A 289 16.11 -8.29 -20.31
C ASN A 289 15.54 -8.10 -21.74
N ASP A 290 14.25 -7.76 -21.86
CA ASP A 290 13.60 -7.50 -23.15
C ASP A 290 14.25 -6.29 -23.84
N MET A 291 14.47 -5.19 -23.13
CA MET A 291 15.16 -3.99 -23.66
C MET A 291 16.60 -4.29 -24.10
N LEU A 292 17.32 -5.17 -23.39
CA LEU A 292 18.68 -5.57 -23.78
C LEU A 292 18.67 -6.44 -25.03
N GLN A 293 17.65 -7.27 -25.23
CA GLN A 293 17.50 -8.08 -26.45
C GLN A 293 17.10 -7.24 -27.67
N GLU A 294 16.22 -6.24 -27.49
CA GLU A 294 15.82 -5.31 -28.56
C GLU A 294 16.94 -4.34 -28.95
N GLY A 295 17.83 -3.99 -28.02
CA GLY A 295 18.98 -3.09 -28.26
C GLY A 295 20.21 -3.76 -28.92
N ILE A 296 20.15 -5.08 -29.15
CA ILE A 296 21.21 -5.85 -29.81
C ILE A 296 20.86 -6.13 -31.31
N ASN A 297 19.64 -5.79 -31.75
CA ASN A 297 19.23 -5.80 -33.16
C ASN A 297 19.25 -4.37 -33.73
#